data_f5e4117abba0ac6b22de70f42768510c
#
_entry.id   f5e4117abba0ac6b22de70f42768510c
#
_cell.length_a   1.000
_cell.length_b   1.000
_cell.length_c   1.000
_cell.angle_alpha   90.00
_cell.angle_beta   90.00
_cell.angle_gamma   90.00
#
_symmetry.space_group_name_H-M   'P 1'
#
loop_
_entity.id
_entity.type
_entity.pdbx_description
1 polymer ?
#
loop_
_entity_poly.entity_id
_entity_poly.type
_entity_poly.pdbx_seq_one_letter_code
_entity_poly.pdbx_strand_id
1 'polypeptide(L)'
;MRIAALLFLFASLLLFSCGRVARDCNGRPIADSAIRRGRELAAVYCQSCHALPDPSLLNKATWEKGVLPAMGPRLGIFRFGMDRYPSDMRDPVIGPSFYPSQPLLAGWQWQDLIDYYSGMAPDSMPPQPVHEPIDTGLTLFKAVMPPADGHPPLTSFVRVDTVGGRRPVISGSLFPNYVRRWAYTASTLRLTDSTFSRNAVVDMAFSGDSGVVCDIGNLNPNNGRSGTVSRWRYGPGGRMLIDSVLLFGDLARPVQVIPADLNGDGRGDYLVCEFGNLKGALSWMEGREGGKYSRHVLRAQPGAIKAYVQDVNHDGLPDIWALFAQGDEGIFLYINKGGGRWDEQQVLRFPPEYGSSYFELADMNGDGFPDIVYTCGDNADYSLVLKPYHGVYIYLNDGQNRFRQAFFYPINGCYKAMARDFDGDGNLDLAVIAAFADFGHHPEEGFVYLENRGSLSFKPYGLQAAEVGRWLTMDAGDIDGDGRIDLVLGNFSEGPVLSKGKVNWKKGPPLLVLMNINVIASKHR
;
A
#
# COMPACT_ATOMS: atom_id res chain seq x y z
N MET A 1 57.49 -57.74 34.51
CA MET A 1 57.64 -56.28 34.78
C MET A 1 58.13 -55.60 33.50
N ARG A 2 57.27 -55.00 32.75
CA ARG A 2 57.59 -54.04 31.69
C ARG A 2 56.52 -53.00 31.68
N ILE A 3 56.85 -51.76 32.10
CA ILE A 3 56.03 -50.59 32.14
C ILE A 3 56.02 -50.01 30.73
N ALA A 4 54.80 -49.94 30.10
CA ALA A 4 54.61 -49.27 28.82
C ALA A 4 54.08 -47.85 29.11
N ALA A 5 54.89 -46.86 28.76
CA ALA A 5 54.51 -45.46 28.83
C ALA A 5 53.58 -45.10 27.63
N LEU A 6 52.32 -44.70 27.89
CA LEU A 6 51.45 -44.15 26.90
C LEU A 6 51.72 -42.63 26.78
N LEU A 7 52.29 -42.23 25.64
CA LEU A 7 52.40 -40.84 25.21
C LEU A 7 51.05 -40.43 24.62
N PHE A 8 50.29 -39.60 25.35
CA PHE A 8 49.12 -38.89 24.81
C PHE A 8 49.61 -37.71 23.96
N LEU A 9 49.51 -37.84 22.65
CA LEU A 9 49.67 -36.73 21.71
C LEU A 9 48.38 -35.89 21.77
N PHE A 10 48.43 -34.73 22.43
CA PHE A 10 47.41 -33.70 22.32
C PHE A 10 47.56 -33.00 20.96
N ALA A 11 46.84 -33.47 19.97
CA ALA A 11 46.64 -32.74 18.71
C ALA A 11 45.61 -31.63 18.99
N SER A 12 46.10 -30.44 19.26
CA SER A 12 45.26 -29.22 19.27
C SER A 12 44.79 -28.96 17.84
N LEU A 13 43.56 -29.40 17.55
CA LEU A 13 42.81 -28.93 16.38
C LEU A 13 42.55 -27.44 16.58
N LEU A 14 43.39 -26.59 16.03
CA LEU A 14 43.08 -25.22 15.74
C LEU A 14 41.96 -25.24 14.67
N LEU A 15 40.71 -25.19 15.12
CA LEU A 15 39.59 -24.83 14.27
C LEU A 15 39.82 -23.39 13.81
N PHE A 16 40.52 -23.22 12.71
CA PHE A 16 40.46 -21.99 11.94
C PHE A 16 38.98 -21.87 11.48
N SER A 17 38.18 -21.15 12.25
CA SER A 17 36.95 -20.59 11.73
C SER A 17 37.39 -19.69 10.57
N CYS A 18 37.33 -20.20 9.34
CA CYS A 18 37.37 -19.37 8.15
C CYS A 18 36.10 -18.48 8.19
N GLY A 19 36.16 -17.38 8.94
CA GLY A 19 35.17 -16.32 8.83
C GLY A 19 35.11 -15.93 7.36
N ARG A 20 33.95 -16.07 6.73
CA ARG A 20 33.77 -15.57 5.36
C ARG A 20 34.05 -14.08 5.38
N VAL A 21 35.10 -13.67 4.64
CA VAL A 21 35.41 -12.25 4.43
C VAL A 21 34.23 -11.63 3.69
N ALA A 22 33.56 -10.66 4.30
CA ALA A 22 32.49 -9.90 3.66
C ALA A 22 33.02 -9.23 2.38
N ARG A 23 32.19 -9.17 1.34
CA ARG A 23 32.54 -8.58 0.05
C ARG A 23 31.41 -7.71 -0.46
N ASP A 24 31.74 -6.64 -1.18
CA ASP A 24 30.76 -5.84 -1.92
C ASP A 24 30.29 -6.56 -3.21
N CYS A 25 29.38 -5.95 -3.97
CA CYS A 25 28.83 -6.55 -5.19
C CYS A 25 29.84 -6.70 -6.33
N ASN A 26 31.03 -6.07 -6.24
CA ASN A 26 32.14 -6.20 -7.17
C ASN A 26 33.20 -7.18 -6.69
N GLY A 27 32.96 -7.84 -5.53
CA GLY A 27 33.89 -8.80 -4.95
C GLY A 27 35.05 -8.20 -4.12
N ARG A 28 35.05 -6.88 -3.88
CA ARG A 28 36.04 -6.20 -3.03
C ARG A 28 35.86 -6.67 -1.57
N PRO A 29 36.92 -7.12 -0.88
CA PRO A 29 36.85 -7.50 0.52
C PRO A 29 36.54 -6.27 1.39
N ILE A 30 35.68 -6.47 2.40
CA ILE A 30 35.25 -5.44 3.36
C ILE A 30 35.87 -5.79 4.73
N ALA A 31 36.49 -4.81 5.37
CA ALA A 31 37.04 -4.97 6.70
C ALA A 31 35.95 -4.92 7.78
N ASP A 32 36.01 -5.79 8.78
CA ASP A 32 35.08 -5.83 9.92
C ASP A 32 34.99 -4.49 10.67
N SER A 33 36.09 -3.74 10.71
CA SER A 33 36.14 -2.41 11.31
C SER A 33 35.31 -1.39 10.53
N ALA A 34 35.26 -1.48 9.20
CA ALA A 34 34.42 -0.63 8.36
C ALA A 34 32.92 -0.96 8.59
N ILE A 35 32.57 -2.25 8.67
CA ILE A 35 31.21 -2.70 8.98
C ILE A 35 30.73 -2.15 10.34
N ARG A 36 31.58 -2.23 11.38
CA ARG A 36 31.21 -1.68 12.71
C ARG A 36 30.97 -0.18 12.68
N ARG A 37 31.91 0.59 12.10
CA ARG A 37 31.73 2.05 11.96
C ARG A 37 30.50 2.40 11.12
N GLY A 38 30.27 1.68 10.04
CA GLY A 38 29.10 1.86 9.20
C GLY A 38 27.78 1.64 9.94
N ARG A 39 27.72 0.60 10.82
CA ARG A 39 26.55 0.37 11.69
C ARG A 39 26.31 1.55 12.65
N GLU A 40 27.34 2.06 13.28
CA GLU A 40 27.26 3.22 14.18
C GLU A 40 26.78 4.47 13.43
N LEU A 41 27.28 4.71 12.22
CA LEU A 41 26.84 5.79 11.35
C LEU A 41 25.39 5.62 10.91
N ALA A 42 24.97 4.41 10.55
CA ALA A 42 23.58 4.12 10.19
C ALA A 42 22.62 4.43 11.34
N ALA A 43 22.96 4.06 12.57
CA ALA A 43 22.14 4.36 13.75
C ALA A 43 21.99 5.87 14.01
N VAL A 44 22.96 6.71 13.59
CA VAL A 44 22.88 8.15 13.73
C VAL A 44 22.16 8.82 12.56
N TYR A 45 22.54 8.47 11.33
CA TYR A 45 22.11 9.20 10.13
C TYR A 45 20.90 8.57 9.44
N CYS A 46 20.80 7.24 9.35
CA CYS A 46 19.67 6.61 8.68
C CYS A 46 18.43 6.59 9.60
N GLN A 47 18.61 6.33 10.90
CA GLN A 47 17.50 6.29 11.86
C GLN A 47 16.87 7.65 12.15
N SER A 48 17.52 8.75 11.74
CA SER A 48 16.99 10.11 12.00
C SER A 48 15.71 10.45 11.23
N CYS A 49 15.43 9.75 10.14
CA CYS A 49 14.30 10.05 9.25
C CYS A 49 13.21 8.95 9.22
N HIS A 50 13.58 7.69 9.46
CA HIS A 50 12.67 6.53 9.41
C HIS A 50 13.20 5.40 10.30
N ALA A 51 12.48 4.28 10.40
CA ALA A 51 13.00 3.09 11.07
C ALA A 51 14.37 2.70 10.47
N LEU A 52 15.33 2.32 11.34
CA LEU A 52 16.65 1.90 10.86
C LEU A 52 16.49 0.66 9.97
N PRO A 53 16.85 0.74 8.69
CA PRO A 53 16.74 -0.40 7.79
C PRO A 53 17.71 -1.51 8.20
N ASP A 54 17.22 -2.75 8.30
CA ASP A 54 18.09 -3.89 8.50
C ASP A 54 18.71 -4.30 7.14
N PRO A 55 20.05 -4.47 7.04
CA PRO A 55 20.69 -4.89 5.78
C PRO A 55 20.11 -6.18 5.17
N SER A 56 19.55 -7.08 5.98
CA SER A 56 18.96 -8.35 5.51
C SER A 56 17.66 -8.18 4.74
N LEU A 57 17.02 -7.00 4.81
CA LEU A 57 15.73 -6.73 4.13
C LEU A 57 15.86 -6.62 2.61
N LEU A 58 17.06 -6.36 2.09
CA LEU A 58 17.31 -6.34 0.65
C LEU A 58 18.64 -7.04 0.34
N ASN A 59 18.78 -7.50 -0.91
CA ASN A 59 20.05 -8.05 -1.34
C ASN A 59 21.12 -6.95 -1.53
N LYS A 60 22.37 -7.36 -1.50
CA LYS A 60 23.54 -6.49 -1.62
C LYS A 60 23.47 -5.55 -2.83
N ALA A 61 23.15 -6.10 -3.99
CA ALA A 61 23.10 -5.32 -5.23
C ALA A 61 22.03 -4.22 -5.19
N THR A 62 20.90 -4.48 -4.53
CA THR A 62 19.84 -3.49 -4.34
C THR A 62 20.28 -2.37 -3.40
N TRP A 63 20.98 -2.69 -2.31
CA TRP A 63 21.54 -1.66 -1.44
C TRP A 63 22.54 -0.77 -2.19
N GLU A 64 23.52 -1.36 -2.85
CA GLU A 64 24.62 -0.61 -3.49
C GLU A 64 24.17 0.20 -4.71
N LYS A 65 23.26 -0.34 -5.54
CA LYS A 65 22.90 0.24 -6.84
C LYS A 65 21.56 0.97 -6.85
N GLY A 66 20.72 0.73 -5.85
CA GLY A 66 19.38 1.30 -5.73
C GLY A 66 19.24 2.24 -4.54
N VAL A 67 19.17 1.69 -3.33
CA VAL A 67 18.77 2.42 -2.13
C VAL A 67 19.81 3.44 -1.68
N LEU A 68 21.07 3.03 -1.47
CA LEU A 68 22.10 3.95 -0.96
C LEU A 68 22.35 5.14 -1.90
N PRO A 69 22.43 4.97 -3.24
CA PRO A 69 22.46 6.09 -4.15
C PRO A 69 21.27 7.03 -4.03
N ALA A 70 20.06 6.51 -3.76
CA ALA A 70 18.86 7.33 -3.56
C ALA A 70 18.88 8.08 -2.22
N MET A 71 19.52 7.52 -1.19
CA MET A 71 19.65 8.14 0.13
C MET A 71 20.78 9.19 0.21
N GLY A 72 21.82 9.04 -0.61
CA GLY A 72 22.96 9.96 -0.62
C GLY A 72 22.59 11.46 -0.66
N PRO A 73 21.70 11.90 -1.57
CA PRO A 73 21.26 13.30 -1.63
C PRO A 73 20.62 13.81 -0.33
N ARG A 74 19.93 12.96 0.44
CA ARG A 74 19.38 13.33 1.75
C ARG A 74 20.47 13.69 2.77
N LEU A 75 21.68 13.21 2.53
CA LEU A 75 22.88 13.49 3.33
C LEU A 75 23.82 14.49 2.63
N GLY A 76 23.37 15.16 1.55
CA GLY A 76 24.18 16.09 0.76
C GLY A 76 25.25 15.40 -0.09
N ILE A 77 25.11 14.09 -0.36
CA ILE A 77 26.10 13.29 -1.09
C ILE A 77 25.55 12.88 -2.45
N PHE A 78 26.15 13.38 -3.51
CA PHE A 78 25.70 13.18 -4.90
C PHE A 78 26.70 12.37 -5.72
N ARG A 79 27.42 11.42 -5.10
CA ARG A 79 28.51 10.68 -5.76
C ARG A 79 28.04 9.57 -6.70
N PHE A 80 26.94 8.90 -6.34
CA PHE A 80 26.45 7.76 -7.09
C PHE A 80 25.19 8.12 -7.86
N GLY A 81 25.22 7.91 -9.18
CA GLY A 81 24.04 8.07 -10.00
C GLY A 81 23.55 9.51 -10.13
N MET A 82 24.48 10.49 -10.10
CA MET A 82 24.15 11.90 -10.40
C MET A 82 23.26 12.03 -11.63
N ASP A 83 23.45 11.17 -12.65
CA ASP A 83 22.63 11.12 -13.85
C ASP A 83 21.18 10.65 -13.59
N ARG A 84 20.92 10.05 -12.43
CA ARG A 84 19.59 9.56 -12.04
C ARG A 84 18.80 10.55 -11.19
N TYR A 85 19.48 11.51 -10.54
CA TYR A 85 18.85 12.51 -9.66
C TYR A 85 18.79 13.95 -10.22
N PRO A 86 19.17 14.26 -11.46
CA PRO A 86 19.17 15.65 -11.93
C PRO A 86 17.79 16.27 -11.93
N SER A 87 16.72 15.47 -12.06
CA SER A 87 15.35 15.95 -11.92
C SER A 87 15.05 16.45 -10.51
N ASP A 88 15.47 15.71 -9.50
CA ASP A 88 15.16 16.06 -8.10
C ASP A 88 15.94 17.29 -7.62
N MET A 89 17.21 17.40 -8.03
CA MET A 89 18.04 18.57 -7.71
C MET A 89 17.57 19.85 -8.41
N ARG A 90 16.97 19.71 -9.58
CA ARG A 90 16.53 20.84 -10.45
C ARG A 90 15.02 21.07 -10.39
N ASP A 91 14.30 20.27 -9.59
CA ASP A 91 12.85 20.39 -9.47
C ASP A 91 12.51 21.67 -8.70
N PRO A 92 11.88 22.67 -9.33
CA PRO A 92 11.58 23.94 -8.69
C PRO A 92 10.56 23.81 -7.56
N VAL A 93 9.80 22.72 -7.51
CA VAL A 93 8.78 22.46 -6.48
C VAL A 93 9.42 22.08 -5.15
N ILE A 94 10.53 21.33 -5.15
CA ILE A 94 11.21 20.95 -3.91
C ILE A 94 12.08 22.08 -3.36
N GLY A 95 12.56 22.96 -4.21
CA GLY A 95 13.37 24.13 -3.84
C GLY A 95 14.83 23.81 -3.52
N PRO A 96 15.70 24.82 -3.49
CA PRO A 96 17.16 24.63 -3.40
C PRO A 96 17.64 24.17 -2.01
N SER A 97 16.81 24.32 -0.97
CA SER A 97 17.16 23.97 0.41
C SER A 97 16.64 22.59 0.84
N PHE A 98 16.06 21.83 -0.08
CA PHE A 98 15.49 20.52 0.23
C PHE A 98 16.56 19.48 0.62
N TYR A 99 17.67 19.50 -0.09
CA TYR A 99 18.84 18.70 0.24
C TYR A 99 19.88 19.54 0.97
N PRO A 100 20.68 18.97 1.88
CA PRO A 100 21.79 19.67 2.50
C PRO A 100 22.74 20.24 1.45
N SER A 101 23.15 21.50 1.61
CA SER A 101 24.10 22.17 0.70
C SER A 101 25.54 21.68 0.84
N GLN A 102 25.83 21.00 1.94
CA GLN A 102 27.14 20.40 2.24
C GLN A 102 26.92 18.94 2.68
N PRO A 103 27.85 18.04 2.36
CA PRO A 103 27.79 16.67 2.85
C PRO A 103 27.79 16.62 4.39
N LEU A 104 26.85 15.86 4.95
CA LEU A 104 26.77 15.60 6.40
C LEU A 104 27.81 14.58 6.86
N LEU A 105 28.39 13.82 5.93
CA LEU A 105 29.38 12.76 6.14
C LEU A 105 30.61 13.01 5.29
N ALA A 106 31.79 12.71 5.84
CA ALA A 106 32.99 12.63 5.03
C ALA A 106 32.93 11.43 4.06
N GLY A 107 33.68 11.48 2.96
CA GLY A 107 33.61 10.44 1.94
C GLY A 107 33.97 9.03 2.44
N TRP A 108 34.86 8.91 3.42
CA TRP A 108 35.19 7.62 4.03
C TRP A 108 34.07 7.11 4.96
N GLN A 109 33.35 7.99 5.63
CA GLN A 109 32.19 7.62 6.46
C GLN A 109 31.04 7.11 5.58
N TRP A 110 30.80 7.76 4.43
CA TRP A 110 29.85 7.26 3.44
C TRP A 110 30.25 5.90 2.89
N GLN A 111 31.55 5.66 2.67
CA GLN A 111 32.03 4.34 2.26
C GLN A 111 31.82 3.29 3.35
N ASP A 112 32.07 3.60 4.63
CA ASP A 112 31.79 2.70 5.74
C ASP A 112 30.30 2.34 5.84
N LEU A 113 29.38 3.30 5.55
CA LEU A 113 27.95 3.01 5.43
C LEU A 113 27.65 2.02 4.30
N ILE A 114 28.23 2.23 3.13
CA ILE A 114 28.09 1.29 2.01
C ILE A 114 28.63 -0.08 2.41
N ASP A 115 29.80 -0.13 3.04
CA ASP A 115 30.45 -1.35 3.49
C ASP A 115 29.63 -2.11 4.54
N TYR A 116 28.92 -1.40 5.43
CA TYR A 116 28.00 -2.01 6.39
C TYR A 116 26.84 -2.71 5.69
N TYR A 117 26.10 -1.98 4.84
CA TYR A 117 24.98 -2.58 4.13
C TYR A 117 25.43 -3.72 3.19
N SER A 118 26.47 -3.50 2.41
CA SER A 118 27.01 -4.51 1.49
C SER A 118 27.57 -5.74 2.21
N GLY A 119 28.23 -5.52 3.35
CA GLY A 119 28.86 -6.61 4.11
C GLY A 119 27.87 -7.48 4.86
N MET A 120 26.74 -6.90 5.26
CA MET A 120 25.72 -7.57 6.06
C MET A 120 24.51 -8.05 5.24
N ALA A 121 24.30 -7.53 4.05
CA ALA A 121 23.19 -7.93 3.18
C ALA A 121 23.45 -9.32 2.56
N PRO A 122 22.39 -10.12 2.31
CA PRO A 122 22.48 -11.35 1.56
C PRO A 122 22.82 -11.09 0.09
N ASP A 123 23.47 -12.04 -0.58
CA ASP A 123 23.73 -11.96 -2.03
C ASP A 123 22.42 -12.07 -2.84
N SER A 124 21.45 -12.86 -2.37
CA SER A 124 20.09 -12.99 -2.90
C SER A 124 19.08 -13.00 -1.76
N MET A 125 17.87 -12.53 -2.03
CA MET A 125 16.80 -12.62 -1.05
C MET A 125 16.45 -14.09 -0.74
N PRO A 126 16.15 -14.43 0.53
CA PRO A 126 15.61 -15.73 0.86
C PRO A 126 14.23 -15.93 0.22
N PRO A 127 13.78 -17.16 0.00
CA PRO A 127 12.41 -17.44 -0.44
C PRO A 127 11.41 -16.99 0.63
N GLN A 128 10.17 -16.81 0.22
CA GLN A 128 9.06 -16.59 1.16
C GLN A 128 8.94 -17.75 2.15
N PRO A 129 8.41 -17.51 3.36
CA PRO A 129 8.05 -18.57 4.28
C PRO A 129 7.12 -19.59 3.62
N VAL A 130 7.29 -20.87 3.98
CA VAL A 130 6.40 -21.93 3.50
C VAL A 130 4.99 -21.68 4.06
N HIS A 131 4.01 -21.73 3.19
CA HIS A 131 2.60 -21.59 3.54
C HIS A 131 1.76 -22.69 2.89
N GLU A 132 0.49 -22.82 3.30
CA GLU A 132 -0.44 -23.74 2.66
C GLU A 132 -0.61 -23.34 1.18
N PRO A 133 -0.54 -24.31 0.24
CA PRO A 133 -0.74 -24.03 -1.18
C PRO A 133 -2.12 -23.43 -1.47
N ILE A 134 -2.18 -22.48 -2.38
CA ILE A 134 -3.43 -21.87 -2.82
C ILE A 134 -4.26 -22.90 -3.58
N ASP A 135 -5.45 -23.20 -3.06
CA ASP A 135 -6.42 -24.08 -3.72
C ASP A 135 -7.17 -23.28 -4.81
N THR A 136 -6.94 -23.60 -6.08
CA THR A 136 -7.56 -22.90 -7.21
C THR A 136 -9.02 -23.31 -7.49
N GLY A 137 -9.61 -24.13 -6.64
CA GLY A 137 -10.99 -24.62 -6.73
C GLY A 137 -12.04 -23.72 -6.06
N LEU A 138 -11.80 -22.42 -5.88
CA LEU A 138 -12.76 -21.51 -5.25
C LEU A 138 -14.10 -21.48 -5.99
N THR A 139 -15.18 -21.85 -5.30
CA THR A 139 -16.55 -21.88 -5.82
C THR A 139 -17.47 -20.82 -5.22
N LEU A 140 -16.99 -20.09 -4.22
CA LEU A 140 -17.75 -19.03 -3.53
C LEU A 140 -18.17 -17.90 -4.47
N PHE A 141 -17.34 -17.61 -5.48
CA PHE A 141 -17.57 -16.52 -6.40
C PHE A 141 -17.73 -16.97 -7.85
N LYS A 142 -18.66 -16.31 -8.55
CA LYS A 142 -18.81 -16.41 -10.01
C LYS A 142 -18.22 -15.16 -10.66
N ALA A 143 -17.27 -15.34 -11.56
CA ALA A 143 -16.64 -14.26 -12.31
C ALA A 143 -17.58 -13.69 -13.39
N VAL A 144 -17.72 -12.38 -13.44
CA VAL A 144 -18.46 -11.62 -14.46
C VAL A 144 -17.57 -10.48 -14.95
N MET A 145 -17.40 -10.38 -16.27
CA MET A 145 -16.53 -9.39 -16.90
C MET A 145 -17.31 -8.62 -17.97
N PRO A 146 -17.09 -7.30 -18.09
CA PRO A 146 -17.53 -6.58 -19.28
C PRO A 146 -16.63 -6.96 -20.46
N PRO A 147 -17.08 -6.75 -21.71
CA PRO A 147 -16.22 -6.91 -22.88
C PRO A 147 -15.03 -5.92 -22.79
N ALA A 148 -13.89 -6.34 -23.35
CA ALA A 148 -12.75 -5.45 -23.53
C ALA A 148 -13.15 -4.29 -24.48
N ASP A 149 -12.72 -3.08 -24.15
CA ASP A 149 -13.08 -1.86 -24.89
C ASP A 149 -12.07 -1.48 -25.99
N GLY A 150 -11.13 -2.38 -26.31
CA GLY A 150 -10.13 -2.19 -27.36
C GLY A 150 -8.90 -1.39 -26.93
N HIS A 151 -8.87 -0.87 -25.70
CA HIS A 151 -7.72 -0.18 -25.12
C HIS A 151 -7.09 -1.02 -24.00
N PRO A 152 -5.76 -0.92 -23.78
CA PRO A 152 -5.15 -1.50 -22.59
C PRO A 152 -5.82 -0.96 -21.33
N PRO A 153 -6.34 -1.83 -20.45
CA PRO A 153 -7.01 -1.37 -19.25
C PRO A 153 -6.03 -0.71 -18.28
N LEU A 154 -6.36 0.50 -17.86
CA LEU A 154 -5.64 1.28 -16.86
C LEU A 154 -6.62 1.78 -15.81
N THR A 155 -7.28 0.86 -15.13
CA THR A 155 -8.30 1.16 -14.13
C THR A 155 -7.64 1.68 -12.85
N SER A 156 -7.85 2.97 -12.57
CA SER A 156 -7.21 3.70 -11.49
C SER A 156 -7.94 3.57 -10.15
N PHE A 157 -9.26 3.34 -10.18
CA PHE A 157 -10.05 2.99 -9.00
C PHE A 157 -11.30 2.20 -9.39
N VAL A 158 -11.86 1.48 -8.41
CA VAL A 158 -13.20 0.89 -8.47
C VAL A 158 -13.93 1.17 -7.16
N ARG A 159 -15.26 1.33 -7.22
CA ARG A 159 -16.11 1.52 -6.05
C ARG A 159 -17.49 0.93 -6.31
N VAL A 160 -18.10 0.31 -5.30
CA VAL A 160 -19.51 -0.06 -5.28
C VAL A 160 -20.28 1.04 -4.57
N ASP A 161 -21.20 1.72 -5.26
CA ASP A 161 -22.06 2.74 -4.63
C ASP A 161 -23.27 2.07 -3.99
N THR A 162 -23.21 1.85 -2.69
CA THR A 162 -24.30 1.25 -1.90
C THR A 162 -25.22 2.30 -1.26
N VAL A 163 -24.98 3.60 -1.49
CA VAL A 163 -25.76 4.68 -0.88
C VAL A 163 -27.18 4.73 -1.43
N GLY A 164 -28.17 4.77 -0.54
CA GLY A 164 -29.58 4.84 -0.92
C GLY A 164 -30.11 3.61 -1.69
N GLY A 165 -29.48 2.45 -1.50
CA GLY A 165 -29.90 1.20 -2.15
C GLY A 165 -29.55 1.11 -3.65
N ARG A 166 -28.83 2.08 -4.20
CA ARG A 166 -28.20 1.97 -5.52
C ARG A 166 -27.03 0.97 -5.43
N ARG A 167 -26.74 0.30 -6.53
CA ARG A 167 -25.69 -0.71 -6.57
C ARG A 167 -24.84 -0.65 -7.84
N PRO A 168 -24.60 0.54 -8.45
CA PRO A 168 -23.68 0.58 -9.59
C PRO A 168 -22.25 0.35 -9.13
N VAL A 169 -21.48 -0.29 -9.99
CA VAL A 169 -20.03 -0.26 -9.91
C VAL A 169 -19.55 1.00 -10.63
N ILE A 170 -18.69 1.76 -9.96
CA ILE A 170 -18.02 2.94 -10.53
C ILE A 170 -16.55 2.60 -10.74
N SER A 171 -15.99 2.97 -11.88
CA SER A 171 -14.57 2.81 -12.17
C SER A 171 -13.97 4.05 -12.79
N GLY A 172 -12.72 4.36 -12.43
CA GLY A 172 -11.89 5.36 -13.11
C GLY A 172 -10.89 4.71 -14.04
N SER A 173 -10.51 5.41 -15.09
CA SER A 173 -9.48 4.94 -16.01
C SER A 173 -8.55 6.06 -16.45
N LEU A 174 -7.31 5.68 -16.85
CA LEU A 174 -6.36 6.56 -17.53
C LEU A 174 -6.41 6.28 -19.04
N PHE A 175 -6.12 7.29 -19.83
CA PHE A 175 -5.90 7.19 -21.28
C PHE A 175 -6.90 6.31 -22.05
N PRO A 176 -8.16 6.75 -22.17
CA PRO A 176 -8.69 8.07 -21.79
C PRO A 176 -9.12 8.14 -20.32
N ASN A 177 -9.13 9.38 -19.77
CA ASN A 177 -9.54 9.64 -18.39
C ASN A 177 -11.06 9.65 -18.28
N TYR A 178 -11.65 8.52 -17.96
CA TYR A 178 -13.08 8.39 -17.75
C TYR A 178 -13.43 7.92 -16.35
N VAL A 179 -14.53 8.43 -15.84
CA VAL A 179 -15.32 7.80 -14.77
C VAL A 179 -16.49 7.09 -15.43
N ARG A 180 -16.58 5.79 -15.22
CA ARG A 180 -17.59 4.91 -15.84
C ARG A 180 -18.52 4.34 -14.78
N ARG A 181 -19.78 4.24 -15.11
CA ARG A 181 -20.81 3.62 -14.29
C ARG A 181 -21.30 2.35 -14.96
N TRP A 182 -21.30 1.28 -14.20
CA TRP A 182 -21.71 -0.04 -14.65
C TRP A 182 -22.90 -0.52 -13.83
N ALA A 183 -23.85 -1.18 -14.48
CA ALA A 183 -24.96 -1.84 -13.82
C ALA A 183 -24.90 -3.35 -14.07
N TYR A 184 -25.11 -4.13 -13.03
CA TYR A 184 -25.28 -5.57 -13.14
C TYR A 184 -26.76 -5.88 -13.37
N THR A 185 -27.08 -6.47 -14.52
CA THR A 185 -28.43 -6.84 -14.91
C THR A 185 -28.42 -8.08 -15.77
N ALA A 186 -29.36 -8.99 -15.53
CA ALA A 186 -29.50 -10.24 -16.30
C ALA A 186 -28.16 -11.02 -16.38
N SER A 187 -27.45 -11.14 -15.25
CA SER A 187 -26.17 -11.83 -15.12
C SER A 187 -25.03 -11.27 -15.98
N THR A 188 -25.13 -10.00 -16.37
CA THR A 188 -24.10 -9.29 -17.15
C THR A 188 -23.81 -7.92 -16.56
N LEU A 189 -22.58 -7.44 -16.73
CA LEU A 189 -22.15 -6.10 -16.37
C LEU A 189 -22.19 -5.21 -17.61
N ARG A 190 -22.99 -4.14 -17.55
CA ARG A 190 -23.21 -3.23 -18.69
C ARG A 190 -22.78 -1.80 -18.33
N LEU A 191 -22.06 -1.17 -19.26
CA LEU A 191 -21.75 0.25 -19.17
C LEU A 191 -23.04 1.06 -19.34
N THR A 192 -23.41 1.88 -18.35
CA THR A 192 -24.61 2.71 -18.36
C THR A 192 -24.32 4.20 -18.49
N ASP A 193 -23.11 4.63 -18.11
CA ASP A 193 -22.65 6.00 -18.26
C ASP A 193 -21.14 6.09 -18.31
N SER A 194 -20.62 7.12 -18.98
CA SER A 194 -19.19 7.41 -19.08
C SER A 194 -19.00 8.93 -19.11
N THR A 195 -18.29 9.46 -18.12
CA THR A 195 -18.04 10.89 -17.95
C THR A 195 -16.55 11.15 -18.03
N PHE A 196 -16.14 12.11 -18.84
CA PHE A 196 -14.74 12.51 -18.94
C PHE A 196 -14.32 13.24 -17.65
N SER A 197 -13.14 12.91 -17.13
CA SER A 197 -12.46 13.61 -16.05
C SER A 197 -11.19 14.33 -16.56
N ARG A 198 -10.76 15.36 -15.82
CA ARG A 198 -9.59 16.17 -16.21
C ARG A 198 -8.31 15.33 -16.27
N ASN A 199 -8.09 14.51 -15.24
CA ASN A 199 -6.96 13.58 -15.13
C ASN A 199 -7.45 12.25 -14.54
N ALA A 200 -6.53 11.45 -14.00
CA ALA A 200 -6.85 10.17 -13.39
C ALA A 200 -7.60 10.34 -12.07
N VAL A 201 -8.85 9.92 -12.02
CA VAL A 201 -9.60 9.78 -10.79
C VAL A 201 -9.12 8.54 -10.06
N VAL A 202 -8.78 8.69 -8.77
CA VAL A 202 -8.24 7.61 -7.91
C VAL A 202 -9.07 7.34 -6.67
N ASP A 203 -10.01 8.23 -6.33
CA ASP A 203 -10.97 8.02 -5.26
C ASP A 203 -12.24 8.85 -5.48
N MET A 204 -13.35 8.36 -4.94
CA MET A 204 -14.63 9.07 -4.87
C MET A 204 -15.30 8.83 -3.53
N ALA A 205 -15.84 9.88 -2.95
CA ALA A 205 -16.76 9.79 -1.81
C ALA A 205 -18.19 10.09 -2.23
N PHE A 206 -19.13 9.34 -1.64
CA PHE A 206 -20.56 9.39 -1.96
C PHE A 206 -21.34 9.97 -0.78
N SER A 207 -22.28 10.87 -1.06
CA SER A 207 -23.22 11.45 -0.11
C SER A 207 -24.56 11.66 -0.79
N GLY A 208 -25.46 10.68 -0.69
CA GLY A 208 -26.70 10.68 -1.45
C GLY A 208 -26.46 10.68 -2.97
N ASP A 209 -27.04 11.65 -3.69
CA ASP A 209 -26.94 11.79 -5.14
C ASP A 209 -25.72 12.62 -5.59
N SER A 210 -24.78 12.87 -4.70
CA SER A 210 -23.61 13.72 -4.94
C SER A 210 -22.43 13.23 -4.13
N GLY A 211 -21.31 13.94 -4.22
CA GLY A 211 -20.12 13.68 -3.46
C GLY A 211 -18.93 14.44 -3.98
N VAL A 212 -17.73 13.90 -3.73
CA VAL A 212 -16.49 14.47 -4.22
C VAL A 212 -15.68 13.43 -4.97
N VAL A 213 -14.92 13.89 -5.95
CA VAL A 213 -14.02 13.09 -6.78
C VAL A 213 -12.60 13.59 -6.56
N CYS A 214 -11.68 12.66 -6.29
CA CYS A 214 -10.26 12.91 -6.11
C CYS A 214 -9.50 12.56 -7.39
N ASP A 215 -8.83 13.55 -7.95
CA ASP A 215 -8.02 13.46 -9.15
C ASP A 215 -6.54 13.63 -8.76
N ILE A 216 -5.73 12.62 -9.03
CA ILE A 216 -4.32 12.58 -8.62
C ILE A 216 -3.43 13.59 -9.38
N GLY A 217 -3.90 14.14 -10.50
CA GLY A 217 -3.07 14.88 -11.44
C GLY A 217 -2.22 13.95 -12.30
N ASN A 218 -0.93 14.01 -12.15
CA ASN A 218 -0.02 13.06 -12.81
C ASN A 218 0.17 11.80 -11.94
N LEU A 219 -0.18 10.63 -12.47
CA LEU A 219 -0.06 9.37 -11.76
C LEU A 219 1.40 8.97 -11.49
N ASN A 220 2.30 9.23 -12.43
CA ASN A 220 3.71 8.90 -12.24
C ASN A 220 4.33 9.68 -11.07
N PRO A 221 5.29 9.11 -10.33
CA PRO A 221 5.98 9.80 -9.23
C PRO A 221 6.53 11.15 -9.67
N ASN A 222 6.08 12.22 -9.01
CA ASN A 222 6.50 13.59 -9.29
C ASN A 222 6.19 14.51 -8.09
N ASN A 223 6.83 15.68 -8.03
CA ASN A 223 6.61 16.66 -6.99
C ASN A 223 5.61 17.76 -7.38
N GLY A 224 4.97 17.63 -8.55
CA GLY A 224 3.98 18.58 -9.03
C GLY A 224 2.73 18.58 -8.13
N ARG A 225 2.05 19.71 -8.13
CA ARG A 225 0.84 19.94 -7.33
C ARG A 225 -0.38 20.11 -8.25
N SER A 226 -0.51 19.21 -9.21
CA SER A 226 -1.60 19.24 -10.20
C SER A 226 -2.84 18.47 -9.78
N GLY A 227 -2.81 17.83 -8.61
CA GLY A 227 -3.95 17.10 -8.07
C GLY A 227 -5.10 18.03 -7.66
N THR A 228 -6.32 17.54 -7.77
CA THR A 228 -7.53 18.32 -7.52
C THR A 228 -8.63 17.49 -6.86
N VAL A 229 -9.56 18.18 -6.19
CA VAL A 229 -10.85 17.63 -5.73
C VAL A 229 -11.95 18.46 -6.34
N SER A 230 -12.95 17.81 -6.94
CA SER A 230 -14.16 18.42 -7.51
C SER A 230 -15.41 17.77 -6.91
N ARG A 231 -16.56 18.47 -7.00
CA ARG A 231 -17.86 17.86 -6.70
C ARG A 231 -18.34 17.03 -7.90
N TRP A 232 -19.11 16.03 -7.59
CA TRP A 232 -19.90 15.30 -8.58
C TRP A 232 -21.34 15.17 -8.11
N ARG A 233 -22.28 14.92 -9.04
CA ARG A 233 -23.69 14.65 -8.75
C ARG A 233 -24.33 13.83 -9.86
N TYR A 234 -25.42 13.16 -9.55
CA TYR A 234 -26.27 12.62 -10.60
C TYR A 234 -27.16 13.73 -11.19
N GLY A 235 -27.14 13.85 -12.51
CA GLY A 235 -28.01 14.72 -13.30
C GLY A 235 -29.25 13.98 -13.84
N PRO A 236 -29.98 14.62 -14.76
CA PRO A 236 -31.14 14.02 -15.42
C PRO A 236 -30.78 12.69 -16.10
N GLY A 237 -31.66 11.70 -15.96
CA GLY A 237 -31.45 10.35 -16.50
C GLY A 237 -30.37 9.55 -15.77
N GLY A 238 -29.93 9.99 -14.59
CA GLY A 238 -28.92 9.29 -13.78
C GLY A 238 -27.48 9.41 -14.32
N ARG A 239 -27.21 10.38 -15.20
CA ARG A 239 -25.84 10.66 -15.68
C ARG A 239 -25.00 11.23 -14.57
N MET A 240 -23.75 10.78 -14.47
CA MET A 240 -22.77 11.36 -13.57
C MET A 240 -22.21 12.65 -14.17
N LEU A 241 -22.28 13.75 -13.41
CA LEU A 241 -21.75 15.05 -13.78
C LEU A 241 -20.66 15.43 -12.79
N ILE A 242 -19.45 15.70 -13.28
CA ILE A 242 -18.33 16.21 -12.49
C ILE A 242 -18.25 17.72 -12.73
N ASP A 243 -18.24 18.50 -11.65
CA ASP A 243 -18.19 19.95 -11.74
C ASP A 243 -16.84 20.41 -12.32
N SER A 244 -16.88 21.39 -13.21
CA SER A 244 -15.66 22.02 -13.75
C SER A 244 -14.97 22.94 -12.74
N VAL A 245 -15.70 23.42 -11.74
CA VAL A 245 -15.18 24.24 -10.65
C VAL A 245 -14.56 23.33 -9.60
N LEU A 246 -13.28 23.56 -9.30
CA LEU A 246 -12.56 22.81 -8.28
C LEU A 246 -13.05 23.17 -6.88
N LEU A 247 -13.22 22.16 -6.03
CA LEU A 247 -13.37 22.36 -4.59
C LEU A 247 -12.01 22.70 -3.98
N PHE A 248 -10.98 21.92 -4.36
CA PHE A 248 -9.58 22.16 -4.01
C PHE A 248 -8.68 21.93 -5.22
N GLY A 249 -7.61 22.70 -5.32
CA GLY A 249 -6.53 22.52 -6.27
C GLY A 249 -5.19 22.60 -5.58
N ASP A 250 -4.12 22.57 -6.35
CA ASP A 250 -2.75 22.66 -5.84
C ASP A 250 -2.44 21.57 -4.78
N LEU A 251 -2.86 20.33 -5.04
CA LEU A 251 -2.64 19.18 -4.19
C LEU A 251 -1.49 18.31 -4.71
N ALA A 252 -0.67 17.80 -3.81
CA ALA A 252 0.47 16.95 -4.14
C ALA A 252 0.02 15.48 -4.31
N ARG A 253 -0.37 15.08 -5.52
CA ARG A 253 -0.83 13.71 -5.83
C ARG A 253 -1.80 13.16 -4.78
N PRO A 254 -2.98 13.77 -4.59
CA PRO A 254 -3.95 13.27 -3.64
C PRO A 254 -4.46 11.89 -4.08
N VAL A 255 -4.64 10.98 -3.12
CA VAL A 255 -5.06 9.59 -3.38
C VAL A 255 -6.32 9.19 -2.63
N GLN A 256 -6.75 10.00 -1.67
CA GLN A 256 -8.02 9.81 -0.96
C GLN A 256 -8.58 11.15 -0.48
N VAL A 257 -9.91 11.26 -0.51
CA VAL A 257 -10.65 12.38 0.08
C VAL A 257 -11.81 11.84 0.92
N ILE A 258 -11.88 12.26 2.19
CA ILE A 258 -12.90 11.82 3.15
C ILE A 258 -13.68 13.02 3.62
N PRO A 259 -15.00 13.13 3.32
CA PRO A 259 -15.88 14.10 3.94
C PRO A 259 -16.08 13.77 5.43
N ALA A 260 -15.94 14.76 6.29
CA ALA A 260 -16.17 14.64 7.73
C ALA A 260 -16.48 16.03 8.32
N ASP A 261 -16.98 16.08 9.55
CA ASP A 261 -17.00 17.29 10.38
C ASP A 261 -15.96 17.08 11.48
N LEU A 262 -14.72 17.54 11.23
CA LEU A 262 -13.58 17.22 12.09
C LEU A 262 -13.47 18.13 13.32
N ASN A 263 -14.18 19.26 13.35
CA ASN A 263 -14.17 20.20 14.47
C ASN A 263 -15.50 20.30 15.23
N GLY A 264 -16.53 19.59 14.76
CA GLY A 264 -17.85 19.55 15.39
C GLY A 264 -18.66 20.84 15.22
N ASP A 265 -18.36 21.67 14.19
CA ASP A 265 -19.04 22.94 13.97
C ASP A 265 -20.28 22.86 13.05
N GLY A 266 -20.61 21.64 12.58
CA GLY A 266 -21.74 21.35 11.70
C GLY A 266 -21.50 21.70 10.24
N ARG A 267 -20.30 22.16 9.87
CA ARG A 267 -19.89 22.38 8.49
C ARG A 267 -19.13 21.19 7.95
N GLY A 268 -19.28 20.91 6.68
CA GLY A 268 -18.54 19.81 6.04
C GLY A 268 -17.07 20.17 5.84
N ASP A 269 -16.21 19.38 6.45
CA ASP A 269 -14.77 19.39 6.24
C ASP A 269 -14.37 18.25 5.31
N TYR A 270 -13.08 18.23 4.93
CA TYR A 270 -12.50 17.12 4.18
C TYR A 270 -11.11 16.79 4.71
N LEU A 271 -10.85 15.51 4.90
CA LEU A 271 -9.50 14.99 5.08
C LEU A 271 -8.96 14.55 3.73
N VAL A 272 -7.76 14.99 3.38
CA VAL A 272 -7.11 14.67 2.09
C VAL A 272 -5.77 14.02 2.33
N CYS A 273 -5.60 12.80 1.79
CA CYS A 273 -4.31 12.12 1.74
C CYS A 273 -3.56 12.57 0.48
N GLU A 274 -2.58 13.45 0.66
CA GLU A 274 -1.67 13.91 -0.40
C GLU A 274 -0.42 13.04 -0.39
N PHE A 275 -0.44 11.95 -1.18
CA PHE A 275 0.67 10.99 -1.24
C PHE A 275 1.99 11.65 -1.64
N GLY A 276 1.93 12.54 -2.63
CA GLY A 276 3.10 13.28 -3.10
C GLY A 276 4.17 12.39 -3.74
N ASN A 277 5.43 12.78 -3.54
CA ASN A 277 6.64 12.03 -3.88
C ASN A 277 7.74 12.38 -2.84
N LEU A 278 8.51 13.45 -3.04
CA LEU A 278 9.44 13.97 -2.02
C LEU A 278 8.75 14.88 -1.00
N LYS A 279 7.63 15.48 -1.38
CA LYS A 279 6.74 16.27 -0.53
C LYS A 279 5.32 15.74 -0.67
N GLY A 280 4.62 15.67 0.43
CA GLY A 280 3.23 15.26 0.54
C GLY A 280 2.66 15.71 1.87
N ALA A 281 1.43 15.35 2.20
CA ALA A 281 0.81 15.71 3.47
C ALA A 281 -0.42 14.88 3.78
N LEU A 282 -0.78 14.81 5.04
CA LEU A 282 -2.14 14.60 5.49
C LEU A 282 -2.72 15.98 5.80
N SER A 283 -3.78 16.38 5.07
CA SER A 283 -4.34 17.73 5.15
C SER A 283 -5.81 17.71 5.54
N TRP A 284 -6.18 18.57 6.48
CA TRP A 284 -7.56 18.87 6.82
C TRP A 284 -7.98 20.17 6.13
N MET A 285 -9.04 20.10 5.33
CA MET A 285 -9.69 21.23 4.68
C MET A 285 -10.92 21.62 5.50
N GLU A 286 -10.74 22.55 6.43
CA GLU A 286 -11.80 23.03 7.32
C GLU A 286 -12.79 23.91 6.57
N GLY A 287 -14.09 23.58 6.65
CA GLY A 287 -15.18 24.36 6.07
C GLY A 287 -15.37 25.71 6.77
N ARG A 288 -15.44 26.79 5.99
CA ARG A 288 -15.65 28.16 6.46
C ARG A 288 -16.95 28.72 5.89
N GLU A 289 -17.41 29.82 6.45
CA GLU A 289 -18.55 30.56 5.93
C GLU A 289 -18.38 30.91 4.45
N GLY A 290 -19.49 30.91 3.70
CA GLY A 290 -19.50 31.21 2.28
C GLY A 290 -18.92 30.11 1.40
N GLY A 291 -18.81 28.87 1.89
CA GLY A 291 -18.31 27.72 1.13
C GLY A 291 -16.81 27.76 0.84
N LYS A 292 -16.07 28.51 1.63
CA LYS A 292 -14.61 28.58 1.60
C LYS A 292 -14.01 27.48 2.47
N TYR A 293 -12.72 27.22 2.29
CA TYR A 293 -11.98 26.25 3.10
C TYR A 293 -10.64 26.81 3.56
N SER A 294 -10.23 26.44 4.78
CA SER A 294 -8.90 26.69 5.32
C SER A 294 -8.14 25.38 5.37
N ARG A 295 -6.94 25.34 4.79
CA ARG A 295 -6.10 24.14 4.81
C ARG A 295 -5.24 24.12 6.07
N HIS A 296 -5.31 23.03 6.82
CA HIS A 296 -4.46 22.69 7.95
C HIS A 296 -3.66 21.42 7.60
N VAL A 297 -2.35 21.50 7.74
CA VAL A 297 -1.47 20.34 7.51
C VAL A 297 -1.30 19.61 8.84
N LEU A 298 -1.84 18.38 8.94
CA LEU A 298 -1.70 17.55 10.13
C LEU A 298 -0.31 16.92 10.20
N ARG A 299 0.20 16.42 9.06
CA ARG A 299 1.57 15.90 8.93
C ARG A 299 2.13 16.27 7.56
N ALA A 300 3.26 16.97 7.56
CA ALA A 300 3.95 17.44 6.35
C ALA A 300 4.99 16.43 5.86
N GLN A 301 4.55 15.20 5.59
CA GLN A 301 5.37 14.10 5.08
C GLN A 301 4.69 13.46 3.87
N PRO A 302 5.45 12.99 2.85
CA PRO A 302 4.89 12.23 1.74
C PRO A 302 4.43 10.84 2.21
N GLY A 303 3.58 10.21 1.41
CA GLY A 303 3.17 8.83 1.63
C GLY A 303 1.82 8.65 2.31
N ALA A 304 1.06 9.71 2.64
CA ALA A 304 -0.31 9.55 3.12
C ALA A 304 -1.14 8.83 2.04
N ILE A 305 -1.44 7.53 2.24
CA ILE A 305 -2.08 6.69 1.20
C ILE A 305 -3.51 6.30 1.55
N LYS A 306 -3.79 6.07 2.83
CA LYS A 306 -5.09 5.64 3.31
C LYS A 306 -5.37 6.23 4.68
N ALA A 307 -6.60 6.70 4.89
CA ALA A 307 -7.06 7.17 6.20
C ALA A 307 -8.49 6.69 6.51
N TYR A 308 -8.83 6.70 7.79
CA TYR A 308 -10.18 6.50 8.33
C TYR A 308 -10.47 7.59 9.35
N VAL A 309 -11.75 7.98 9.44
CA VAL A 309 -12.25 8.94 10.43
C VAL A 309 -13.29 8.23 11.29
N GLN A 310 -13.02 8.10 12.58
CA GLN A 310 -13.96 7.52 13.55
C GLN A 310 -13.62 8.00 14.97
N ASP A 311 -14.62 8.09 15.84
CA ASP A 311 -14.43 8.38 17.27
C ASP A 311 -13.89 7.12 17.97
N VAL A 312 -12.59 7.10 18.26
CA VAL A 312 -11.87 5.92 18.79
C VAL A 312 -11.98 5.83 20.32
N ASN A 313 -12.05 6.98 20.99
CA ASN A 313 -12.06 7.10 22.45
C ASN A 313 -13.46 7.39 23.02
N HIS A 314 -14.48 7.48 22.15
CA HIS A 314 -15.88 7.74 22.48
C HIS A 314 -16.10 9.07 23.22
N ASP A 315 -15.31 10.11 22.88
CA ASP A 315 -15.47 11.45 23.43
C ASP A 315 -16.39 12.37 22.59
N GLY A 316 -16.93 11.85 21.49
CA GLY A 316 -17.82 12.55 20.57
C GLY A 316 -17.11 13.38 19.51
N LEU A 317 -15.76 13.37 19.47
CA LEU A 317 -14.95 14.00 18.45
C LEU A 317 -14.37 12.93 17.51
N PRO A 318 -14.40 13.16 16.19
CA PRO A 318 -13.83 12.20 15.24
C PRO A 318 -12.28 12.24 15.28
N ASP A 319 -11.67 11.08 15.49
CA ASP A 319 -10.22 10.85 15.39
C ASP A 319 -9.84 10.39 13.99
N ILE A 320 -8.55 10.36 13.67
CA ILE A 320 -8.05 10.01 12.35
C ILE A 320 -7.00 8.90 12.46
N TRP A 321 -7.20 7.82 11.71
CA TRP A 321 -6.18 6.83 11.41
C TRP A 321 -5.58 7.12 10.04
N ALA A 322 -4.26 7.05 9.90
CA ALA A 322 -3.61 7.26 8.60
C ALA A 322 -2.39 6.35 8.41
N LEU A 323 -2.31 5.69 7.25
CA LEU A 323 -1.13 4.97 6.79
C LEU A 323 -0.26 5.92 5.96
N PHE A 324 1.02 5.99 6.32
CA PHE A 324 2.07 6.60 5.51
C PHE A 324 2.95 5.51 4.92
N ALA A 325 3.08 5.51 3.60
CA ALA A 325 3.74 4.48 2.79
C ALA A 325 5.04 4.97 2.13
N GLN A 326 5.62 6.05 2.64
CA GLN A 326 6.92 6.59 2.19
C GLN A 326 7.69 7.21 3.35
N GLY A 327 8.99 7.07 3.32
CA GLY A 327 9.90 7.62 4.32
C GLY A 327 9.71 6.95 5.67
N ASP A 328 9.08 7.61 6.63
CA ASP A 328 8.72 7.04 7.94
C ASP A 328 7.40 6.25 7.82
N GLU A 329 7.50 5.05 7.23
CA GLU A 329 6.34 4.19 7.01
C GLU A 329 5.71 3.74 8.33
N GLY A 330 4.38 3.83 8.39
CA GLY A 330 3.67 3.43 9.60
C GLY A 330 2.21 3.84 9.62
N ILE A 331 1.51 3.35 10.63
CA ILE A 331 0.13 3.74 10.92
C ILE A 331 0.14 4.70 12.10
N PHE A 332 -0.51 5.84 11.90
CA PHE A 332 -0.62 6.94 12.86
C PHE A 332 -2.07 7.12 13.29
N LEU A 333 -2.27 7.36 14.56
CA LEU A 333 -3.54 7.74 15.16
C LEU A 333 -3.45 9.19 15.64
N TYR A 334 -4.35 10.03 15.16
CA TYR A 334 -4.50 11.42 15.57
C TYR A 334 -5.74 11.52 16.45
N ILE A 335 -5.55 11.67 17.76
CA ILE A 335 -6.64 11.90 18.71
C ILE A 335 -7.04 13.36 18.69
N ASN A 336 -8.30 13.60 18.40
CA ASN A 336 -8.88 14.94 18.36
C ASN A 336 -9.04 15.50 19.79
N LYS A 337 -8.45 16.64 20.08
CA LYS A 337 -8.54 17.33 21.39
C LYS A 337 -9.47 18.54 21.35
N GLY A 338 -10.23 18.67 20.27
CA GLY A 338 -11.06 19.83 20.01
C GLY A 338 -10.29 21.10 19.70
N GLY A 339 -10.96 22.10 19.10
CA GLY A 339 -10.37 23.37 18.74
C GLY A 339 -9.19 23.26 17.74
N GLY A 340 -9.20 22.25 16.86
CA GLY A 340 -8.18 22.03 15.85
C GLY A 340 -6.85 21.48 16.38
N ARG A 341 -6.83 20.94 17.59
CA ARG A 341 -5.64 20.33 18.21
C ARG A 341 -5.70 18.82 18.10
N TRP A 342 -4.57 18.22 17.78
CA TRP A 342 -4.42 16.77 17.55
C TRP A 342 -3.24 16.23 18.35
N ASP A 343 -3.42 15.04 18.93
CA ASP A 343 -2.36 14.27 19.57
C ASP A 343 -1.98 13.14 18.61
N GLU A 344 -0.77 13.22 18.03
CA GLU A 344 -0.26 12.25 17.06
C GLU A 344 0.43 11.10 17.79
N GLN A 345 0.02 9.87 17.49
CA GLN A 345 0.58 8.64 18.02
C GLN A 345 0.96 7.71 16.86
N GLN A 346 2.21 7.29 16.78
CA GLN A 346 2.63 6.26 15.84
C GLN A 346 2.37 4.89 16.45
N VAL A 347 1.28 4.23 16.04
CA VAL A 347 0.83 2.95 16.62
C VAL A 347 1.53 1.73 16.03
N LEU A 348 1.93 1.81 14.74
CA LEU A 348 2.78 0.83 14.08
C LEU A 348 3.82 1.55 13.23
N ARG A 349 5.05 1.03 13.23
CA ARG A 349 6.15 1.54 12.42
C ARG A 349 6.76 0.41 11.62
N PHE A 350 6.94 0.64 10.32
CA PHE A 350 7.46 -0.35 9.38
C PHE A 350 8.81 0.08 8.82
N PRO A 351 9.67 -0.89 8.47
CA PRO A 351 10.85 -0.59 7.67
C PRO A 351 10.45 -0.01 6.30
N PRO A 352 11.15 0.99 5.78
CA PRO A 352 10.80 1.63 4.50
C PRO A 352 10.93 0.68 3.28
N GLU A 353 11.58 -0.49 3.44
CA GLU A 353 11.69 -1.53 2.44
C GLU A 353 10.43 -2.39 2.30
N TYR A 354 9.47 -2.27 3.25
CA TYR A 354 8.25 -3.06 3.23
C TYR A 354 7.34 -2.69 2.07
N GLY A 355 7.32 -1.42 1.65
CA GLY A 355 6.44 -0.96 0.59
C GLY A 355 4.98 -1.08 1.02
N SER A 356 4.64 -0.39 2.11
CA SER A 356 3.28 -0.31 2.64
C SER A 356 2.30 0.11 1.54
N SER A 357 1.16 -0.57 1.42
CA SER A 357 0.23 -0.34 0.31
C SER A 357 -1.20 -0.06 0.76
N TYR A 358 -1.67 -0.70 1.82
CA TYR A 358 -3.04 -0.53 2.31
C TYR A 358 -3.17 -0.97 3.77
N PHE A 359 -4.20 -0.46 4.45
CA PHE A 359 -4.70 -1.05 5.69
C PHE A 359 -6.22 -0.91 5.79
N GLU A 360 -6.83 -1.78 6.60
CA GLU A 360 -8.24 -1.73 6.98
C GLU A 360 -8.38 -1.93 8.48
N LEU A 361 -9.39 -1.29 9.06
CA LEU A 361 -9.78 -1.47 10.45
C LEU A 361 -10.96 -2.45 10.49
N ALA A 362 -10.82 -3.58 11.19
CA ALA A 362 -11.84 -4.61 11.32
C ALA A 362 -11.64 -5.37 12.63
N ASP A 363 -12.73 -5.73 13.30
CA ASP A 363 -12.66 -6.59 14.50
C ASP A 363 -12.50 -8.06 14.04
N MET A 364 -11.25 -8.50 13.92
CA MET A 364 -10.89 -9.80 13.35
C MET A 364 -11.06 -10.97 14.33
N ASN A 365 -11.14 -10.68 15.63
CA ASN A 365 -11.23 -11.68 16.69
C ASN A 365 -12.56 -11.64 17.45
N GLY A 366 -13.45 -10.67 17.15
CA GLY A 366 -14.76 -10.51 17.76
C GLY A 366 -14.74 -9.96 19.19
N ASP A 367 -13.69 -9.22 19.59
CA ASP A 367 -13.55 -8.66 20.92
C ASP A 367 -14.13 -7.25 21.08
N GLY A 368 -14.61 -6.65 19.99
CA GLY A 368 -15.24 -5.33 19.94
C GLY A 368 -14.25 -4.18 19.70
N PHE A 369 -12.95 -4.45 19.60
CA PHE A 369 -11.95 -3.45 19.28
C PHE A 369 -11.48 -3.59 17.83
N PRO A 370 -11.32 -2.48 17.08
CA PRO A 370 -10.84 -2.56 15.70
C PRO A 370 -9.37 -3.00 15.67
N ASP A 371 -9.12 -4.10 14.97
CA ASP A 371 -7.80 -4.59 14.62
C ASP A 371 -7.32 -3.97 13.31
N ILE A 372 -6.07 -4.17 12.97
CA ILE A 372 -5.48 -3.69 11.73
C ILE A 372 -5.18 -4.87 10.81
N VAL A 373 -5.82 -4.90 9.63
CA VAL A 373 -5.41 -5.70 8.47
C VAL A 373 -4.50 -4.83 7.62
N TYR A 374 -3.24 -5.22 7.45
CA TYR A 374 -2.22 -4.43 6.77
C TYR A 374 -1.63 -5.21 5.61
N THR A 375 -1.35 -4.52 4.50
CA THR A 375 -0.66 -5.09 3.35
C THR A 375 0.61 -4.32 3.02
N CYS A 376 1.64 -5.06 2.63
CA CYS A 376 2.86 -4.50 2.07
C CYS A 376 3.33 -5.34 0.89
N GLY A 377 3.79 -4.67 -0.15
CA GLY A 377 4.17 -5.34 -1.39
C GLY A 377 4.41 -4.39 -2.55
N ASP A 378 4.39 -3.06 -2.32
CA ASP A 378 4.81 -2.13 -3.36
C ASP A 378 6.29 -2.37 -3.70
N ASN A 379 6.53 -2.73 -4.93
CA ASN A 379 7.84 -3.11 -5.45
C ASN A 379 8.27 -2.21 -6.62
N ALA A 380 7.59 -1.06 -6.78
CA ALA A 380 7.80 -0.17 -7.91
C ALA A 380 9.01 0.76 -7.76
N ASP A 381 9.46 1.02 -6.51
CA ASP A 381 10.42 2.10 -6.24
C ASP A 381 11.86 1.78 -6.63
N TYR A 382 12.66 1.23 -5.71
CA TYR A 382 14.12 1.11 -5.92
C TYR A 382 14.58 -0.27 -6.34
N SER A 383 13.71 -1.27 -6.24
CA SER A 383 14.10 -2.64 -6.54
C SER A 383 12.91 -3.53 -6.88
N LEU A 384 12.96 -4.16 -8.03
CA LEU A 384 12.07 -5.25 -8.40
C LEU A 384 12.68 -6.58 -7.94
N VAL A 385 12.62 -6.87 -6.64
CA VAL A 385 13.05 -8.17 -6.07
C VAL A 385 11.91 -8.76 -5.25
N LEU A 386 11.78 -10.09 -5.27
CA LEU A 386 10.86 -10.78 -4.38
C LEU A 386 11.34 -10.62 -2.95
N LYS A 387 10.44 -10.26 -2.05
CA LYS A 387 10.75 -9.99 -0.65
C LYS A 387 9.94 -10.92 0.24
N PRO A 388 10.57 -11.69 1.14
CA PRO A 388 9.90 -12.73 1.91
C PRO A 388 8.87 -12.20 2.92
N TYR A 389 8.90 -10.91 3.20
CA TYR A 389 8.00 -10.22 4.12
C TYR A 389 6.83 -9.52 3.42
N HIS A 390 6.72 -9.59 2.08
CA HIS A 390 5.53 -9.11 1.38
C HIS A 390 4.35 -10.03 1.66
N GLY A 391 3.20 -9.44 1.96
CA GLY A 391 1.99 -10.21 2.28
C GLY A 391 0.94 -9.40 3.02
N VAL A 392 0.00 -10.13 3.61
CA VAL A 392 -1.04 -9.59 4.47
C VAL A 392 -0.77 -9.94 5.93
N TYR A 393 -0.94 -8.96 6.79
CA TYR A 393 -0.74 -9.05 8.24
C TYR A 393 -2.02 -8.71 8.99
N ILE A 394 -2.24 -9.34 10.13
CA ILE A 394 -3.25 -8.92 11.10
C ILE A 394 -2.54 -8.55 12.40
N TYR A 395 -2.80 -7.36 12.89
CA TYR A 395 -2.35 -6.87 14.18
C TYR A 395 -3.56 -6.69 15.09
N LEU A 396 -3.63 -7.46 16.18
CA LEU A 396 -4.71 -7.39 17.15
C LEU A 396 -4.50 -6.24 18.12
N ASN A 397 -5.59 -5.51 18.39
CA ASN A 397 -5.68 -4.41 19.34
C ASN A 397 -5.94 -4.95 20.76
N ASP A 398 -5.26 -4.43 21.76
CA ASP A 398 -5.52 -4.78 23.16
C ASP A 398 -6.61 -3.91 23.81
N GLY A 399 -7.36 -3.14 23.02
CA GLY A 399 -8.35 -2.17 23.50
C GLY A 399 -7.76 -0.84 23.97
N GLN A 400 -6.45 -0.67 23.91
CA GLN A 400 -5.74 0.57 24.24
C GLN A 400 -4.92 1.12 23.07
N ASN A 401 -5.26 0.71 21.84
CA ASN A 401 -4.57 1.06 20.60
C ASN A 401 -3.09 0.62 20.59
N ARG A 402 -2.77 -0.47 21.33
CA ARG A 402 -1.48 -1.15 21.24
C ARG A 402 -1.69 -2.45 20.46
N PHE A 403 -0.88 -2.64 19.44
CA PHE A 403 -1.07 -3.67 18.44
C PHE A 403 -0.01 -4.76 18.53
N ARG A 404 -0.43 -6.02 18.39
CA ARG A 404 0.43 -7.19 18.34
C ARG A 404 0.16 -7.97 17.05
N GLN A 405 1.20 -8.27 16.28
CA GLN A 405 1.06 -9.17 15.12
C GLN A 405 0.54 -10.54 15.57
N ALA A 406 -0.57 -10.95 15.00
CA ALA A 406 -1.21 -12.24 15.26
C ALA A 406 -1.20 -13.17 14.06
N PHE A 407 -1.12 -12.62 12.85
CA PHE A 407 -1.15 -13.39 11.62
C PHE A 407 -0.24 -12.77 10.56
N PHE A 408 0.31 -13.61 9.68
CA PHE A 408 1.01 -13.23 8.46
C PHE A 408 0.79 -14.32 7.40
N TYR A 409 0.35 -13.92 6.22
CA TYR A 409 0.31 -14.78 5.05
C TYR A 409 1.14 -14.15 3.93
N PRO A 410 2.22 -14.83 3.47
CA PRO A 410 3.10 -14.29 2.44
C PRO A 410 2.41 -14.32 1.07
N ILE A 411 2.43 -13.19 0.38
CA ILE A 411 1.99 -13.02 -1.01
C ILE A 411 2.93 -12.03 -1.66
N ASN A 412 3.60 -12.43 -2.73
CA ASN A 412 4.48 -11.53 -3.45
C ASN A 412 3.71 -10.32 -3.97
N GLY A 413 4.22 -9.13 -3.69
CA GLY A 413 3.62 -7.90 -4.20
C GLY A 413 2.19 -7.63 -3.75
N CYS A 414 1.83 -8.09 -2.54
CA CYS A 414 0.53 -7.86 -1.92
C CYS A 414 0.20 -6.37 -1.87
N TYR A 415 -1.00 -6.00 -2.35
CA TYR A 415 -1.32 -4.59 -2.54
C TYR A 415 -2.51 -4.11 -1.73
N LYS A 416 -3.60 -4.90 -1.66
CA LYS A 416 -4.78 -4.55 -0.88
C LYS A 416 -5.45 -5.80 -0.34
N ALA A 417 -5.96 -5.73 0.90
CA ALA A 417 -6.81 -6.73 1.52
C ALA A 417 -8.10 -6.08 2.04
N MET A 418 -9.22 -6.80 1.96
CA MET A 418 -10.51 -6.38 2.51
C MET A 418 -11.08 -7.48 3.38
N ALA A 419 -11.46 -7.13 4.61
CA ALA A 419 -12.01 -8.04 5.60
C ALA A 419 -13.54 -8.00 5.59
N ARG A 420 -14.19 -9.10 5.22
CA ARG A 420 -15.66 -9.27 5.22
C ARG A 420 -16.01 -10.72 5.54
N ASP A 421 -17.18 -10.94 6.09
CA ASP A 421 -17.79 -12.27 6.18
C ASP A 421 -18.40 -12.60 4.80
N PHE A 422 -17.57 -13.22 3.92
CA PHE A 422 -18.01 -13.52 2.55
C PHE A 422 -18.80 -14.83 2.47
N ASP A 423 -18.53 -15.79 3.35
CA ASP A 423 -19.20 -17.08 3.32
C ASP A 423 -20.40 -17.17 4.28
N GLY A 424 -20.60 -16.16 5.11
CA GLY A 424 -21.75 -16.04 6.02
C GLY A 424 -21.63 -16.92 7.27
N ASP A 425 -20.42 -17.32 7.67
CA ASP A 425 -20.18 -18.16 8.84
C ASP A 425 -20.03 -17.35 10.15
N GLY A 426 -19.88 -16.04 10.06
CA GLY A 426 -19.74 -15.09 11.17
C GLY A 426 -18.28 -14.71 11.47
N ASN A 427 -17.29 -15.32 10.81
CA ASN A 427 -15.90 -14.90 10.88
C ASN A 427 -15.57 -13.96 9.72
N LEU A 428 -14.66 -13.01 9.93
CA LEU A 428 -14.19 -12.16 8.85
C LEU A 428 -13.10 -12.88 8.03
N ASP A 429 -13.36 -13.05 6.74
CA ASP A 429 -12.42 -13.54 5.74
C ASP A 429 -11.61 -12.38 5.15
N LEU A 430 -10.60 -12.70 4.34
CA LEU A 430 -9.82 -11.69 3.60
C LEU A 430 -9.88 -11.96 2.09
N ALA A 431 -10.31 -10.96 1.32
CA ALA A 431 -10.07 -10.89 -0.11
C ALA A 431 -8.80 -10.06 -0.36
N VAL A 432 -7.82 -10.62 -1.07
CA VAL A 432 -6.49 -10.04 -1.24
C VAL A 432 -6.13 -9.94 -2.72
N ILE A 433 -5.58 -8.81 -3.14
CA ILE A 433 -5.00 -8.63 -4.47
C ILE A 433 -3.51 -8.30 -4.37
N ALA A 434 -2.75 -8.77 -5.36
CA ALA A 434 -1.33 -8.49 -5.51
C ALA A 434 -1.02 -7.90 -6.89
N ALA A 435 -0.62 -6.62 -6.92
CA ALA A 435 -0.29 -5.92 -8.16
C ALA A 435 1.13 -6.21 -8.67
N PHE A 436 2.01 -6.72 -7.80
CA PHE A 436 3.40 -7.03 -8.11
C PHE A 436 3.75 -8.49 -7.78
N ALA A 437 2.76 -9.40 -7.93
CA ALA A 437 2.96 -10.83 -7.73
C ALA A 437 4.04 -11.41 -8.65
N ASP A 438 4.55 -12.58 -8.31
CA ASP A 438 5.42 -13.36 -9.20
C ASP A 438 4.60 -14.08 -10.28
N PHE A 439 4.00 -13.29 -11.16
CA PHE A 439 3.07 -13.79 -12.19
C PHE A 439 3.66 -14.83 -13.14
N GLY A 440 4.98 -14.95 -13.21
CA GLY A 440 5.66 -15.95 -14.03
C GLY A 440 5.60 -17.35 -13.43
N HIS A 441 5.59 -17.45 -12.11
CA HIS A 441 5.63 -18.70 -11.38
C HIS A 441 4.35 -18.96 -10.57
N HIS A 442 3.75 -17.89 -10.00
CA HIS A 442 2.58 -17.91 -9.11
C HIS A 442 1.49 -16.92 -9.56
N PRO A 443 0.90 -17.10 -10.77
CA PRO A 443 -0.15 -16.19 -11.27
C PRO A 443 -1.40 -16.18 -10.38
N GLU A 444 -1.66 -17.24 -9.62
CA GLU A 444 -2.74 -17.37 -8.64
C GLU A 444 -2.65 -16.36 -7.49
N GLU A 445 -1.46 -15.87 -7.16
CA GLU A 445 -1.27 -14.82 -6.14
C GLU A 445 -1.89 -13.47 -6.54
N GLY A 446 -2.24 -13.27 -7.81
CA GLY A 446 -2.91 -12.05 -8.28
C GLY A 446 -4.24 -11.76 -7.59
N PHE A 447 -4.96 -12.80 -7.16
CA PHE A 447 -6.14 -12.73 -6.31
C PHE A 447 -6.19 -13.96 -5.39
N VAL A 448 -6.23 -13.72 -4.08
CA VAL A 448 -6.32 -14.77 -3.06
C VAL A 448 -7.49 -14.46 -2.13
N TYR A 449 -8.33 -15.47 -1.92
CA TYR A 449 -9.33 -15.47 -0.86
C TYR A 449 -8.81 -16.32 0.30
N LEU A 450 -8.72 -15.73 1.47
CA LEU A 450 -8.34 -16.39 2.71
C LEU A 450 -9.60 -16.61 3.55
N GLU A 451 -10.13 -17.84 3.54
CA GLU A 451 -11.27 -18.27 4.34
C GLU A 451 -10.85 -18.40 5.80
N ASN A 452 -11.48 -17.67 6.70
CA ASN A 452 -11.22 -17.73 8.13
C ASN A 452 -12.06 -18.82 8.79
N ARG A 453 -11.43 -19.91 9.16
CA ARG A 453 -12.06 -21.06 9.82
C ARG A 453 -12.18 -20.93 11.34
N GLY A 454 -12.11 -19.70 11.82
CA GLY A 454 -12.11 -19.34 13.23
C GLY A 454 -10.72 -19.20 13.82
N SER A 455 -10.60 -18.34 14.84
CA SER A 455 -9.35 -18.07 15.56
C SER A 455 -8.17 -17.67 14.66
N LEU A 456 -8.43 -16.91 13.59
CA LEU A 456 -7.44 -16.49 12.57
C LEU A 456 -6.72 -17.66 11.89
N SER A 457 -7.39 -18.82 11.75
CA SER A 457 -6.91 -19.96 10.99
C SER A 457 -7.44 -19.85 9.55
N PHE A 458 -6.59 -19.46 8.62
CA PHE A 458 -7.01 -19.20 7.24
C PHE A 458 -6.63 -20.33 6.29
N LYS A 459 -7.57 -20.66 5.36
CA LYS A 459 -7.29 -21.49 4.20
C LYS A 459 -7.25 -20.62 2.94
N PRO A 460 -6.16 -20.68 2.16
CA PRO A 460 -6.02 -19.87 0.96
C PRO A 460 -6.72 -20.51 -0.24
N TYR A 461 -7.46 -19.70 -0.99
CA TYR A 461 -8.05 -20.07 -2.26
C TYR A 461 -7.73 -19.05 -3.35
N GLY A 462 -7.54 -19.53 -4.58
CA GLY A 462 -7.41 -18.75 -5.78
C GLY A 462 -8.56 -18.99 -6.73
N LEU A 463 -8.74 -18.11 -7.69
CA LEU A 463 -9.75 -18.25 -8.73
C LEU A 463 -9.09 -18.08 -10.10
N GLN A 464 -9.05 -19.17 -10.90
CA GLN A 464 -8.43 -19.15 -12.23
C GLN A 464 -9.00 -18.04 -13.14
N ALA A 465 -10.29 -17.75 -13.03
CA ALA A 465 -10.91 -16.65 -13.77
C ALA A 465 -10.34 -15.27 -13.42
N ALA A 466 -9.65 -15.12 -12.30
CA ALA A 466 -9.00 -13.87 -11.91
C ALA A 466 -7.58 -13.68 -12.48
N GLU A 467 -7.00 -14.67 -13.15
CA GLU A 467 -5.67 -14.56 -13.76
C GLU A 467 -5.64 -13.67 -15.02
N VAL A 468 -6.82 -13.27 -15.53
CA VAL A 468 -6.98 -12.50 -16.78
C VAL A 468 -6.56 -11.02 -16.66
N GLY A 469 -6.32 -10.52 -15.45
CA GLY A 469 -5.97 -9.12 -15.17
C GLY A 469 -4.83 -8.98 -14.17
N ARG A 470 -4.27 -7.79 -14.12
CA ARG A 470 -3.37 -7.32 -13.06
C ARG A 470 -4.15 -6.36 -12.16
N TRP A 471 -4.54 -6.83 -11.00
CA TRP A 471 -5.47 -6.11 -10.13
C TRP A 471 -4.72 -5.11 -9.24
N LEU A 472 -4.99 -3.81 -9.44
CA LEU A 472 -4.41 -2.73 -8.66
C LEU A 472 -5.40 -2.18 -7.64
N THR A 473 -6.68 -2.27 -7.93
CA THR A 473 -7.74 -1.70 -7.09
C THR A 473 -8.87 -2.71 -6.90
N MET A 474 -9.50 -2.68 -5.73
CA MET A 474 -10.57 -3.60 -5.34
C MET A 474 -11.57 -2.86 -4.44
N ASP A 475 -12.84 -3.22 -4.55
CA ASP A 475 -13.88 -2.81 -3.61
C ASP A 475 -14.89 -3.94 -3.38
N ALA A 476 -15.65 -3.87 -2.30
CA ALA A 476 -16.61 -4.88 -1.88
C ALA A 476 -17.96 -4.26 -1.58
N GLY A 477 -19.04 -4.92 -2.00
CA GLY A 477 -20.40 -4.51 -1.73
C GLY A 477 -21.41 -5.43 -2.38
N ASP A 478 -22.67 -5.37 -1.94
CA ASP A 478 -23.80 -6.11 -2.53
C ASP A 478 -24.20 -5.46 -3.87
N ILE A 479 -23.75 -6.04 -5.00
CA ILE A 479 -23.92 -5.46 -6.34
C ILE A 479 -25.28 -5.84 -6.95
N ASP A 480 -25.81 -7.04 -6.65
CA ASP A 480 -27.08 -7.52 -7.22
C ASP A 480 -28.29 -7.41 -6.28
N GLY A 481 -28.06 -7.11 -5.02
CA GLY A 481 -29.12 -6.88 -4.04
C GLY A 481 -29.60 -8.11 -3.32
N ASP A 482 -28.81 -9.16 -3.31
CA ASP A 482 -29.17 -10.41 -2.66
C ASP A 482 -28.69 -10.51 -1.19
N GLY A 483 -28.01 -9.48 -0.69
CA GLY A 483 -27.53 -9.35 0.67
C GLY A 483 -26.17 -10.00 0.92
N ARG A 484 -25.54 -10.57 -0.10
CA ARG A 484 -24.17 -11.11 -0.03
C ARG A 484 -23.17 -10.07 -0.51
N ILE A 485 -21.96 -10.15 -0.01
CA ILE A 485 -20.89 -9.23 -0.40
C ILE A 485 -20.18 -9.76 -1.63
N ASP A 486 -20.26 -9.00 -2.71
CA ASP A 486 -19.53 -9.20 -3.95
C ASP A 486 -18.22 -8.41 -3.93
N LEU A 487 -17.33 -8.71 -4.91
CA LEU A 487 -16.07 -8.01 -5.11
C LEU A 487 -15.99 -7.42 -6.51
N VAL A 488 -15.35 -6.27 -6.63
CA VAL A 488 -14.95 -5.69 -7.92
C VAL A 488 -13.45 -5.44 -7.93
N LEU A 489 -12.76 -5.94 -8.96
CA LEU A 489 -11.32 -5.79 -9.17
C LEU A 489 -11.05 -4.95 -10.40
N GLY A 490 -10.16 -3.97 -10.31
CA GLY A 490 -9.78 -3.09 -11.43
C GLY A 490 -8.44 -3.48 -12.03
N ASN A 491 -8.42 -3.70 -13.35
CA ASN A 491 -7.23 -4.11 -14.10
C ASN A 491 -6.35 -2.89 -14.46
N PHE A 492 -5.11 -2.90 -13.99
CA PHE A 492 -4.09 -1.91 -14.36
C PHE A 492 -2.93 -2.62 -15.06
N SER A 493 -3.00 -2.72 -16.38
CA SER A 493 -2.16 -3.59 -17.20
C SER A 493 -0.72 -3.08 -17.42
N GLU A 494 -0.39 -1.89 -16.96
CA GLU A 494 0.92 -1.25 -17.09
C GLU A 494 1.67 -1.16 -15.76
N GLY A 495 2.96 -0.94 -15.83
CA GLY A 495 3.84 -0.74 -14.68
C GLY A 495 4.88 -1.86 -14.54
N PRO A 496 5.80 -1.71 -13.58
CA PRO A 496 6.88 -2.68 -13.39
C PRO A 496 6.34 -4.02 -12.89
N VAL A 497 6.90 -5.10 -13.39
CA VAL A 497 6.68 -6.47 -12.91
C VAL A 497 8.01 -7.23 -12.97
N LEU A 498 8.28 -8.06 -11.98
CA LEU A 498 9.50 -8.85 -11.92
C LEU A 498 9.52 -9.94 -13.00
N SER A 499 8.43 -10.68 -13.12
CA SER A 499 8.24 -11.69 -14.16
C SER A 499 6.85 -11.55 -14.78
N LYS A 500 6.78 -11.65 -16.11
CA LYS A 500 5.50 -11.59 -16.83
C LYS A 500 4.88 -12.98 -16.85
N GLY A 501 3.63 -13.06 -16.45
CA GLY A 501 2.79 -14.24 -16.65
C GLY A 501 2.54 -14.51 -18.15
N LYS A 502 1.91 -15.64 -18.43
CA LYS A 502 1.53 -16.06 -19.79
C LYS A 502 0.38 -15.20 -20.36
N VAL A 503 -0.39 -14.56 -19.49
CA VAL A 503 -1.59 -13.79 -19.85
C VAL A 503 -1.21 -12.37 -20.26
N ASN A 504 -1.77 -11.90 -21.36
CA ASN A 504 -1.63 -10.52 -21.81
C ASN A 504 -2.74 -9.65 -21.22
N TRP A 505 -2.50 -9.07 -20.05
CA TRP A 505 -3.47 -8.21 -19.35
C TRP A 505 -3.90 -6.96 -20.13
N LYS A 506 -3.10 -6.52 -21.12
CA LYS A 506 -3.47 -5.40 -22.02
C LYS A 506 -4.66 -5.72 -22.93
N LYS A 507 -4.97 -7.01 -23.08
CA LYS A 507 -6.15 -7.51 -23.80
C LYS A 507 -7.25 -8.00 -22.86
N GLY A 508 -7.03 -7.90 -21.55
CA GLY A 508 -7.98 -8.30 -20.53
C GLY A 508 -9.12 -7.28 -20.37
N PRO A 509 -10.12 -7.60 -19.55
CA PRO A 509 -11.23 -6.69 -19.23
C PRO A 509 -10.73 -5.52 -18.36
N PRO A 510 -11.40 -4.35 -18.39
CA PRO A 510 -11.05 -3.23 -17.52
C PRO A 510 -11.31 -3.52 -16.04
N LEU A 511 -12.26 -4.39 -15.75
CA LEU A 511 -12.57 -4.84 -14.40
C LEU A 511 -13.14 -6.27 -14.40
N LEU A 512 -13.10 -6.90 -13.23
CA LEU A 512 -13.70 -8.20 -12.95
C LEU A 512 -14.61 -8.03 -11.74
N VAL A 513 -15.87 -8.49 -11.85
CA VAL A 513 -16.78 -8.63 -10.71
C VAL A 513 -16.81 -10.09 -10.31
N LEU A 514 -16.65 -10.35 -9.03
CA LEU A 514 -16.79 -11.66 -8.41
C LEU A 514 -18.10 -11.66 -7.63
N MET A 515 -19.15 -12.23 -8.26
CA MET A 515 -20.48 -12.36 -7.66
C MET A 515 -20.47 -13.47 -6.63
N ASN A 516 -20.81 -13.18 -5.40
CA ASN A 516 -20.93 -14.15 -4.33
C ASN A 516 -22.17 -15.02 -4.56
N ILE A 517 -21.94 -16.31 -4.82
CA ILE A 517 -22.99 -17.28 -5.09
C ILE A 517 -23.20 -18.27 -3.95
N ASN A 518 -22.70 -17.95 -2.74
CA ASN A 518 -22.86 -18.81 -1.59
C ASN A 518 -24.34 -19.08 -1.31
N VAL A 519 -24.71 -20.36 -1.26
CA VAL A 519 -26.06 -20.77 -0.83
C VAL A 519 -26.01 -20.85 0.69
N ILE A 520 -26.26 -19.71 1.35
CA ILE A 520 -26.44 -19.71 2.80
C ILE A 520 -27.59 -20.66 3.08
N ALA A 521 -27.27 -21.85 3.63
CA ALA A 521 -28.31 -22.75 4.14
C ALA A 521 -29.07 -21.94 5.21
N SER A 522 -30.32 -21.64 4.95
CA SER A 522 -31.20 -20.92 5.88
C SER A 522 -31.18 -21.68 7.20
N LYS A 523 -30.32 -21.28 8.13
CA LYS A 523 -30.46 -21.69 9.52
C LYS A 523 -31.78 -21.05 9.95
N HIS A 524 -32.81 -21.87 10.04
CA HIS A 524 -34.13 -21.50 10.58
C HIS A 524 -33.90 -20.76 11.90
N ARG A 525 -34.40 -19.52 11.95
CA ARG A 525 -34.54 -18.73 13.18
C ARG A 525 -35.49 -19.43 14.16
#